data_e254331807bd896aa6caba97400b8970
#
_entry.id   e254331807bd896aa6caba97400b8970
#
_cell.length_a   1.000
_cell.length_b   1.000
_cell.length_c   1.000
_cell.angle_alpha   90.00
_cell.angle_beta   90.00
_cell.angle_gamma   90.00
#
_symmetry.space_group_name_H-M   'P 1'
#
loop_
_entity.id
_entity.type
_entity.pdbx_description
1 polymer ?
#
loop_
_entity_poly.entity_id
_entity_poly.type
_entity_poly.pdbx_seq_one_letter_code
_entity_poly.pdbx_strand_id
1 'polypeptide(L)'
;LNNDEFAMGSSNETSFFGGVKNPWKNKKNNFTVPGGSSGGSATSVAAGIGLAALGTDTGGSIRQPASFTGTVGLKPTYGRCSRWGIIAFASSLDQAGPITKTVKDCALVLNSICSYDPKDSTSSKKKIPDFEKATDSSIKGMKIGIPKEYETDGVSEDIIKYLEKGKDWLIDSGAEIVEISVPHIKYALPCYYIIAPAEASSNLARYDGVKFTHRVEAKNIVEMYEKTRAEGFGNEVKRRIMIGTYVLSSGYYDAYYLKAQKVRAMISNDFKEAFNQVDAIYGPSTPSTAFEVGDKSEDPLEMYLNCLLYTSDAADDPT
;
A
#
# COMPACT_ATOMS: atom_id res chain seq x y z
N LEU A 1 -12.88 -7.34 8.00
CA LEU A 1 -12.15 -8.44 7.36
C LEU A 1 -10.74 -8.51 7.94
N ASN A 2 -10.07 -9.67 7.80
CA ASN A 2 -8.75 -9.88 8.37
C ASN A 2 -7.69 -9.03 7.66
N ASN A 3 -6.75 -8.46 8.46
CA ASN A 3 -5.70 -7.56 8.00
C ASN A 3 -4.43 -7.85 8.79
N ASP A 4 -3.26 -7.56 8.26
CA ASP A 4 -2.05 -7.50 9.07
C ASP A 4 -2.22 -6.47 10.18
N GLU A 5 -1.63 -6.71 11.34
CA GLU A 5 -1.82 -5.87 12.52
C GLU A 5 -1.42 -4.41 12.24
N PHE A 6 -2.33 -3.47 12.51
CA PHE A 6 -2.18 -2.03 12.21
C PHE A 6 -1.76 -1.72 10.76
N ALA A 7 -2.17 -2.56 9.80
CA ALA A 7 -1.78 -2.48 8.39
C ALA A 7 -0.24 -2.62 8.14
N MET A 8 0.49 -3.22 9.08
CA MET A 8 1.94 -3.42 9.02
C MET A 8 2.29 -4.84 8.61
N GLY A 9 2.26 -5.10 7.32
CA GLY A 9 2.60 -6.37 6.71
C GLY A 9 2.31 -6.39 5.22
N SER A 10 2.81 -7.40 4.52
CA SER A 10 2.62 -7.58 3.07
C SER A 10 2.22 -9.01 2.67
N SER A 11 1.90 -9.86 3.63
CA SER A 11 1.50 -11.25 3.38
C SER A 11 0.21 -11.66 4.07
N ASN A 12 -0.30 -10.87 5.00
CA ASN A 12 -1.40 -11.18 5.92
C ASN A 12 -1.08 -12.29 6.95
N GLU A 13 0.21 -12.56 7.19
CA GLU A 13 0.65 -13.57 8.16
C GLU A 13 0.81 -13.00 9.57
N THR A 14 0.90 -11.65 9.72
CA THR A 14 1.10 -10.97 11.02
C THR A 14 -0.20 -10.58 11.71
N SER A 15 -1.35 -11.04 11.23
CA SER A 15 -2.63 -10.78 11.86
C SER A 15 -2.75 -11.47 13.22
N PHE A 16 -3.30 -10.78 14.21
CA PHE A 16 -3.65 -11.36 15.51
C PHE A 16 -4.59 -12.55 15.42
N PHE A 17 -5.47 -12.59 14.41
CA PHE A 17 -6.43 -13.69 14.17
C PHE A 17 -5.87 -14.84 13.32
N GLY A 18 -4.58 -14.81 13.04
CA GLY A 18 -3.92 -15.75 12.14
C GLY A 18 -3.98 -15.34 10.67
N GLY A 19 -3.13 -15.96 9.86
CA GLY A 19 -2.99 -15.65 8.44
C GLY A 19 -4.18 -16.13 7.60
N VAL A 20 -4.53 -15.35 6.58
CA VAL A 20 -5.51 -15.73 5.56
C VAL A 20 -4.80 -16.51 4.44
N LYS A 21 -5.46 -17.52 3.90
CA LYS A 21 -4.97 -18.30 2.76
C LYS A 21 -5.56 -17.74 1.46
N ASN A 22 -4.72 -17.60 0.45
CA ASN A 22 -5.15 -17.26 -0.90
C ASN A 22 -6.08 -18.36 -1.43
N PRO A 23 -7.21 -18.08 -2.09
CA PRO A 23 -8.02 -19.10 -2.73
C PRO A 23 -7.28 -19.82 -3.87
N TRP A 24 -6.26 -19.18 -4.45
CA TRP A 24 -5.41 -19.75 -5.47
C TRP A 24 -4.21 -20.47 -4.85
N LYS A 25 -3.95 -21.66 -5.34
CA LYS A 25 -2.80 -22.47 -4.96
C LYS A 25 -1.71 -22.40 -6.03
N ASN A 26 -0.47 -22.64 -5.63
CA ASN A 26 0.62 -22.73 -6.58
C ASN A 26 0.60 -24.02 -7.41
N LYS A 27 1.53 -24.17 -8.35
CA LYS A 27 1.67 -25.36 -9.22
C LYS A 27 1.90 -26.66 -8.45
N LYS A 28 2.39 -26.60 -7.20
CA LYS A 28 2.57 -27.76 -6.30
C LYS A 28 1.34 -28.07 -5.43
N ASN A 29 0.22 -27.37 -5.65
CA ASN A 29 -1.01 -27.44 -4.87
C ASN A 29 -0.88 -26.97 -3.41
N ASN A 30 0.15 -26.17 -3.09
CA ASN A 30 0.34 -25.55 -1.78
C ASN A 30 -0.43 -24.23 -1.68
N PHE A 31 -0.86 -23.89 -0.46
CA PHE A 31 -1.50 -22.61 -0.20
C PHE A 31 -0.47 -21.48 -0.31
N THR A 32 -0.89 -20.38 -0.94
CA THR A 32 -0.11 -19.16 -1.07
C THR A 32 -0.65 -18.06 -0.17
N VAL A 33 0.16 -17.04 0.08
CA VAL A 33 -0.28 -15.84 0.79
C VAL A 33 -1.19 -15.00 -0.11
N PRO A 34 -2.21 -14.33 0.45
CA PRO A 34 -3.08 -13.44 -0.33
C PRO A 34 -2.44 -12.08 -0.59
N GLY A 35 -1.26 -11.82 -0.04
CA GLY A 35 -0.71 -10.48 0.08
C GLY A 35 -1.30 -9.71 1.27
N GLY A 36 -0.77 -8.52 1.51
CA GLY A 36 -1.18 -7.70 2.65
C GLY A 36 -0.88 -6.20 2.46
N SER A 37 -1.39 -5.43 3.40
CA SER A 37 -2.08 -5.83 4.64
C SER A 37 -3.55 -6.23 4.43
N SER A 38 -4.24 -5.79 3.38
CA SER A 38 -5.68 -6.04 3.17
C SER A 38 -5.96 -7.44 2.56
N GLY A 39 -5.21 -8.47 2.98
CA GLY A 39 -5.29 -9.82 2.42
C GLY A 39 -6.65 -10.49 2.61
N GLY A 40 -7.31 -10.30 3.76
CA GLY A 40 -8.65 -10.82 3.98
C GLY A 40 -9.71 -10.18 3.09
N SER A 41 -9.58 -8.87 2.80
CA SER A 41 -10.46 -8.18 1.85
C SER A 41 -10.30 -8.73 0.44
N ALA A 42 -9.06 -8.86 -0.03
CA ALA A 42 -8.76 -9.38 -1.36
C ALA A 42 -9.22 -10.84 -1.51
N THR A 43 -8.93 -11.69 -0.52
CA THR A 43 -9.36 -13.09 -0.51
C THR A 43 -10.88 -13.22 -0.54
N SER A 44 -11.62 -12.40 0.23
CA SER A 44 -13.08 -12.50 0.27
C SER A 44 -13.71 -12.23 -1.10
N VAL A 45 -13.17 -11.27 -1.84
CA VAL A 45 -13.62 -10.94 -3.20
C VAL A 45 -13.18 -12.03 -4.19
N ALA A 46 -11.92 -12.47 -4.14
CA ALA A 46 -11.40 -13.50 -5.02
C ALA A 46 -12.17 -14.82 -4.88
N ALA A 47 -12.49 -15.23 -3.64
CA ALA A 47 -13.27 -16.43 -3.34
C ALA A 47 -14.78 -16.29 -3.61
N GLY A 48 -15.28 -15.11 -3.97
CA GLY A 48 -16.71 -14.88 -4.22
C GLY A 48 -17.56 -14.82 -2.95
N ILE A 49 -16.96 -14.62 -1.78
CA ILE A 49 -17.68 -14.44 -0.50
C ILE A 49 -18.36 -13.06 -0.47
N GLY A 50 -17.68 -12.03 -0.96
CA GLY A 50 -18.20 -10.67 -1.10
C GLY A 50 -18.11 -10.18 -2.55
N LEU A 51 -19.03 -9.30 -2.96
CA LEU A 51 -19.01 -8.66 -4.28
C LEU A 51 -17.88 -7.62 -4.35
N ALA A 52 -17.67 -6.90 -3.27
CA ALA A 52 -16.64 -5.89 -3.08
C ALA A 52 -16.16 -5.88 -1.63
N ALA A 53 -14.98 -5.35 -1.39
CA ALA A 53 -14.46 -5.09 -0.06
C ALA A 53 -13.70 -3.77 -0.03
N LEU A 54 -13.58 -3.18 1.17
CA LEU A 54 -12.68 -2.06 1.40
C LEU A 54 -11.37 -2.56 2.00
N GLY A 55 -10.30 -1.89 1.66
CA GLY A 55 -8.98 -2.07 2.24
C GLY A 55 -8.34 -0.73 2.58
N THR A 56 -7.12 -0.78 3.14
CA THR A 56 -6.27 0.38 3.33
C THR A 56 -4.95 0.17 2.62
N ASP A 57 -4.36 1.24 2.12
CA ASP A 57 -3.11 1.22 1.36
C ASP A 57 -2.21 2.36 1.83
N THR A 58 -1.06 2.00 2.37
CA THR A 58 -0.03 2.91 2.87
C THR A 58 1.24 2.78 2.03
N GLY A 59 1.49 1.59 1.52
CA GLY A 59 2.65 1.25 0.69
C GLY A 59 2.36 0.08 -0.25
N GLY A 60 1.10 -0.07 -0.74
CA GLY A 60 0.70 -1.15 -1.62
C GLY A 60 -0.36 -2.08 -1.04
N SER A 61 -0.86 -1.82 0.18
CA SER A 61 -1.67 -2.78 0.94
C SER A 61 -3.10 -3.03 0.43
N ILE A 62 -3.54 -2.39 -0.65
CA ILE A 62 -4.71 -2.75 -1.49
C ILE A 62 -4.22 -3.38 -2.78
N ARG A 63 -3.27 -2.74 -3.46
CA ARG A 63 -2.84 -3.05 -4.83
C ARG A 63 -2.07 -4.37 -4.88
N GLN A 64 -1.16 -4.62 -3.94
CA GLN A 64 -0.39 -5.84 -3.86
C GLN A 64 -1.27 -7.07 -3.58
N PRO A 65 -2.15 -7.10 -2.54
CA PRO A 65 -3.04 -8.25 -2.36
C PRO A 65 -4.04 -8.42 -3.51
N ALA A 66 -4.46 -7.35 -4.18
CA ALA A 66 -5.26 -7.47 -5.40
C ALA A 66 -4.49 -8.18 -6.52
N SER A 67 -3.22 -7.85 -6.71
CA SER A 67 -2.33 -8.54 -7.67
C SER A 67 -2.18 -10.02 -7.33
N PHE A 68 -1.94 -10.37 -6.07
CA PHE A 68 -1.73 -11.77 -5.64
C PHE A 68 -3.00 -12.62 -5.71
N THR A 69 -4.18 -12.02 -5.62
CA THR A 69 -5.47 -12.74 -5.63
C THR A 69 -6.21 -12.66 -6.97
N GLY A 70 -5.67 -11.92 -7.96
CA GLY A 70 -6.32 -11.75 -9.26
C GLY A 70 -7.61 -10.92 -9.17
N THR A 71 -7.60 -9.90 -8.32
CA THR A 71 -8.70 -8.93 -8.17
C THR A 71 -8.27 -7.53 -8.62
N VAL A 72 -9.21 -6.61 -8.72
CA VAL A 72 -8.95 -5.18 -8.99
C VAL A 72 -8.88 -4.44 -7.67
N GLY A 73 -7.72 -3.87 -7.36
CA GLY A 73 -7.52 -3.02 -6.19
C GLY A 73 -7.10 -1.61 -6.60
N LEU A 74 -7.76 -0.60 -6.06
CA LEU A 74 -7.46 0.80 -6.39
C LEU A 74 -7.17 1.61 -5.13
N LYS A 75 -6.01 2.23 -5.10
CA LYS A 75 -5.67 3.27 -4.13
C LYS A 75 -6.02 4.63 -4.75
N PRO A 76 -7.05 5.33 -4.27
CA PRO A 76 -7.38 6.66 -4.77
C PRO A 76 -6.28 7.67 -4.38
N THR A 77 -6.29 8.84 -5.02
CA THR A 77 -5.42 9.95 -4.63
C THR A 77 -5.72 10.40 -3.21
N TYR A 78 -4.69 10.92 -2.53
CA TYR A 78 -4.76 11.31 -1.12
C TYR A 78 -5.95 12.25 -0.84
N GLY A 79 -6.69 11.94 0.22
CA GLY A 79 -7.86 12.72 0.66
C GLY A 79 -9.14 12.52 -0.16
N ARG A 80 -9.18 11.64 -1.17
CA ARG A 80 -10.42 11.36 -1.93
C ARG A 80 -11.46 10.57 -1.15
N CYS A 81 -11.01 9.63 -0.32
CA CYS A 81 -11.85 8.89 0.63
C CYS A 81 -11.58 9.40 2.04
N SER A 82 -12.62 9.57 2.84
CA SER A 82 -12.46 9.90 4.26
C SER A 82 -11.74 8.79 5.00
N ARG A 83 -10.86 9.18 5.92
CA ARG A 83 -10.17 8.29 6.84
C ARG A 83 -10.76 8.31 8.25
N TRP A 84 -11.91 9.00 8.43
CA TRP A 84 -12.60 9.03 9.71
C TRP A 84 -12.99 7.62 10.15
N GLY A 85 -12.52 7.20 11.32
CA GLY A 85 -12.73 5.85 11.85
C GLY A 85 -11.66 4.83 11.44
N ILE A 86 -10.72 5.19 10.58
CA ILE A 86 -9.57 4.35 10.25
C ILE A 86 -8.46 4.58 11.28
N ILE A 87 -7.87 3.51 11.78
CA ILE A 87 -6.70 3.58 12.67
C ILE A 87 -5.49 3.94 11.83
N ALA A 88 -4.82 5.04 12.21
CA ALA A 88 -3.69 5.55 11.45
C ALA A 88 -2.43 4.67 11.65
N PHE A 89 -1.85 4.23 10.55
CA PHE A 89 -0.48 3.73 10.47
C PHE A 89 0.47 4.88 10.16
N ALA A 90 0.43 5.41 8.94
CA ALA A 90 1.24 6.55 8.50
C ALA A 90 0.34 7.63 7.90
N SER A 91 0.10 8.69 8.66
CA SER A 91 -0.93 9.69 8.36
C SER A 91 -0.74 10.41 7.02
N SER A 92 0.51 10.56 6.56
CA SER A 92 0.82 11.19 5.27
C SER A 92 0.71 10.24 4.06
N LEU A 93 0.43 8.95 4.30
CA LEU A 93 0.43 7.91 3.26
C LEU A 93 -0.89 7.12 3.21
N ASP A 94 -1.53 6.87 4.36
CA ASP A 94 -2.69 5.99 4.47
C ASP A 94 -3.85 6.44 3.57
N GLN A 95 -4.39 5.50 2.79
CA GLN A 95 -5.59 5.67 1.97
C GLN A 95 -6.55 4.50 2.17
N ALA A 96 -7.87 4.79 2.08
CA ALA A 96 -8.89 3.77 1.92
C ALA A 96 -9.23 3.60 0.44
N GLY A 97 -9.56 2.38 0.04
CA GLY A 97 -9.98 2.14 -1.34
C GLY A 97 -10.64 0.78 -1.54
N PRO A 98 -11.23 0.55 -2.71
CA PRO A 98 -11.96 -0.66 -3.04
C PRO A 98 -11.07 -1.80 -3.52
N ILE A 99 -11.56 -3.02 -3.28
CA ILE A 99 -11.10 -4.26 -3.91
C ILE A 99 -12.34 -4.94 -4.50
N THR A 100 -12.30 -5.28 -5.79
CA THR A 100 -13.44 -5.80 -6.55
C THR A 100 -13.01 -6.81 -7.59
N LYS A 101 -13.95 -7.47 -8.29
CA LYS A 101 -13.61 -8.39 -9.39
C LYS A 101 -13.36 -7.69 -10.71
N THR A 102 -14.03 -6.55 -10.95
CA THR A 102 -13.94 -5.83 -12.23
C THR A 102 -13.62 -4.36 -11.99
N VAL A 103 -13.06 -3.70 -13.01
CA VAL A 103 -12.81 -2.24 -12.98
C VAL A 103 -14.13 -1.46 -12.85
N LYS A 104 -15.21 -1.94 -13.47
CA LYS A 104 -16.53 -1.30 -13.40
C LYS A 104 -17.11 -1.34 -11.98
N ASP A 105 -17.01 -2.49 -11.30
CA ASP A 105 -17.39 -2.60 -9.88
C ASP A 105 -16.54 -1.68 -9.00
N CYS A 106 -15.24 -1.56 -9.30
CA CYS A 106 -14.33 -0.67 -8.60
C CYS A 106 -14.78 0.80 -8.74
N ALA A 107 -15.11 1.22 -9.94
CA ALA A 107 -15.62 2.57 -10.23
C ALA A 107 -16.94 2.85 -9.50
N LEU A 108 -17.87 1.88 -9.47
CA LEU A 108 -19.14 1.99 -8.76
C LEU A 108 -18.93 2.17 -7.24
N VAL A 109 -18.01 1.41 -6.65
CA VAL A 109 -17.66 1.57 -5.22
C VAL A 109 -17.01 2.92 -4.97
N LEU A 110 -16.10 3.38 -5.86
CA LEU A 110 -15.48 4.71 -5.73
C LEU A 110 -16.52 5.83 -5.78
N ASN A 111 -17.52 5.77 -6.66
CA ASN A 111 -18.61 6.75 -6.69
C ASN A 111 -19.35 6.84 -5.35
N SER A 112 -19.37 5.74 -4.59
CA SER A 112 -20.06 5.66 -3.29
C SER A 112 -19.21 6.14 -2.11
N ILE A 113 -17.88 5.92 -2.14
CA ILE A 113 -16.99 6.18 -0.98
C ILE A 113 -16.17 7.47 -1.10
N CYS A 114 -16.02 8.02 -2.31
CA CYS A 114 -15.33 9.28 -2.52
C CYS A 114 -16.25 10.46 -2.19
N SER A 115 -15.96 11.18 -1.13
CA SER A 115 -16.70 12.38 -0.75
C SER A 115 -15.87 13.27 0.18
N TYR A 116 -16.21 14.57 0.21
CA TYR A 116 -15.68 15.44 1.24
C TYR A 116 -16.31 15.10 2.60
N ASP A 117 -15.47 14.89 3.60
CA ASP A 117 -15.89 14.66 4.99
C ASP A 117 -15.25 15.71 5.91
N PRO A 118 -16.07 16.56 6.57
CA PRO A 118 -15.56 17.59 7.48
C PRO A 118 -14.90 17.02 8.75
N LYS A 119 -15.08 15.73 9.04
CA LYS A 119 -14.46 15.05 10.18
C LYS A 119 -13.02 14.60 9.88
N ASP A 120 -12.63 14.52 8.61
CA ASP A 120 -11.26 14.26 8.19
C ASP A 120 -10.63 15.53 7.66
N SER A 121 -9.67 16.10 8.39
CA SER A 121 -8.99 17.34 8.02
C SER A 121 -8.21 17.24 6.69
N THR A 122 -7.91 16.02 6.25
CA THR A 122 -7.20 15.76 4.98
C THR A 122 -8.15 15.50 3.82
N SER A 123 -9.47 15.44 4.06
CA SER A 123 -10.46 15.18 3.04
C SER A 123 -10.51 16.30 1.99
N SER A 124 -10.39 15.92 0.72
CA SER A 124 -10.32 16.86 -0.41
C SER A 124 -11.70 17.41 -0.78
N LYS A 125 -11.76 18.74 -1.00
CA LYS A 125 -12.95 19.43 -1.52
C LYS A 125 -13.03 19.44 -3.05
N LYS A 126 -12.05 18.82 -3.75
CA LYS A 126 -12.06 18.75 -5.21
C LYS A 126 -13.27 17.97 -5.69
N LYS A 127 -13.88 18.45 -6.78
CA LYS A 127 -15.02 17.78 -7.42
C LYS A 127 -14.68 16.30 -7.71
N ILE A 128 -15.62 15.43 -7.40
CA ILE A 128 -15.50 14.00 -7.67
C ILE A 128 -16.00 13.74 -9.10
N PRO A 129 -15.18 13.11 -9.96
CA PRO A 129 -15.65 12.69 -11.28
C PRO A 129 -16.64 11.52 -11.16
N ASP A 130 -17.38 11.27 -12.22
CA ASP A 130 -18.14 10.03 -12.37
C ASP A 130 -17.19 8.92 -12.85
N PHE A 131 -16.74 8.10 -11.90
CA PHE A 131 -15.77 7.05 -12.19
C PHE A 131 -16.36 5.94 -13.06
N GLU A 132 -17.66 5.63 -12.91
CA GLU A 132 -18.31 4.60 -13.72
C GLU A 132 -18.36 5.02 -15.18
N LYS A 133 -18.77 6.26 -15.46
CA LYS A 133 -18.78 6.80 -16.82
C LYS A 133 -17.38 6.80 -17.46
N ALA A 134 -16.34 7.02 -16.68
CA ALA A 134 -14.96 6.99 -17.18
C ALA A 134 -14.54 5.61 -17.70
N THR A 135 -15.13 4.51 -17.20
CA THR A 135 -14.79 3.14 -17.65
C THR A 135 -15.26 2.83 -19.09
N ASP A 136 -16.18 3.61 -19.62
CA ASP A 136 -16.67 3.45 -20.99
C ASP A 136 -15.86 4.28 -22.02
N SER A 137 -14.84 5.01 -21.56
CA SER A 137 -14.00 5.87 -22.39
C SER A 137 -12.96 5.05 -23.17
N SER A 138 -12.70 5.45 -24.43
CA SER A 138 -11.61 4.88 -25.22
C SER A 138 -10.26 5.39 -24.73
N ILE A 139 -9.25 4.52 -24.74
CA ILE A 139 -7.85 4.88 -24.47
C ILE A 139 -7.06 5.21 -25.74
N LYS A 140 -7.73 5.25 -26.92
CA LYS A 140 -7.08 5.55 -28.17
C LYS A 140 -6.42 6.93 -28.16
N GLY A 141 -5.13 6.97 -28.46
CA GLY A 141 -4.33 8.18 -28.44
C GLY A 141 -3.83 8.61 -27.05
N MET A 142 -4.17 7.87 -25.98
CA MET A 142 -3.57 8.09 -24.67
C MET A 142 -2.10 7.71 -24.69
N LYS A 143 -1.26 8.53 -24.06
CA LYS A 143 0.17 8.26 -23.87
C LYS A 143 0.39 7.51 -22.56
N ILE A 144 0.92 6.31 -22.64
CA ILE A 144 1.22 5.46 -21.49
C ILE A 144 2.72 5.41 -21.29
N GLY A 145 3.19 5.95 -20.17
CA GLY A 145 4.60 6.00 -19.81
C GLY A 145 5.10 4.67 -19.23
N ILE A 146 6.25 4.20 -19.69
CA ILE A 146 6.98 3.10 -19.04
C ILE A 146 8.31 3.66 -18.55
N PRO A 147 8.52 3.72 -17.22
CA PRO A 147 9.80 4.16 -16.67
C PRO A 147 10.94 3.22 -17.08
N LYS A 148 12.01 3.78 -17.65
CA LYS A 148 13.22 3.00 -17.98
C LYS A 148 13.91 2.44 -16.73
N GLU A 149 13.66 3.05 -15.55
CA GLU A 149 14.16 2.61 -14.26
C GLU A 149 13.36 1.44 -13.66
N TYR A 150 12.26 1.02 -14.27
CA TYR A 150 11.60 -0.24 -13.92
C TYR A 150 12.46 -1.40 -14.45
N GLU A 151 13.69 -1.48 -13.91
CA GLU A 151 14.61 -2.55 -14.18
C GLU A 151 13.96 -3.89 -13.81
N THR A 152 14.18 -4.88 -14.68
CA THR A 152 13.62 -6.22 -14.48
C THR A 152 14.46 -7.07 -13.53
N ASP A 153 15.55 -6.53 -12.98
CA ASP A 153 16.40 -7.21 -12.01
C ASP A 153 15.62 -7.53 -10.74
N GLY A 154 15.53 -8.81 -10.42
CA GLY A 154 14.74 -9.31 -9.28
C GLY A 154 13.24 -9.50 -9.57
N VAL A 155 12.77 -9.16 -10.78
CA VAL A 155 11.40 -9.45 -11.24
C VAL A 155 11.37 -10.82 -11.92
N SER A 156 10.41 -11.67 -11.56
CA SER A 156 10.30 -13.01 -12.13
C SER A 156 9.95 -12.97 -13.62
N GLU A 157 10.43 -13.96 -14.39
CA GLU A 157 10.17 -14.10 -15.82
C GLU A 157 8.66 -14.14 -16.15
N ASP A 158 7.86 -14.76 -15.29
CA ASP A 158 6.40 -14.77 -15.45
C ASP A 158 5.80 -13.35 -15.39
N ILE A 159 6.27 -12.49 -14.49
CA ILE A 159 5.81 -11.09 -14.40
C ILE A 159 6.27 -10.30 -15.64
N ILE A 160 7.51 -10.44 -16.05
CA ILE A 160 8.04 -9.77 -17.27
C ILE A 160 7.18 -10.14 -18.48
N LYS A 161 6.89 -11.42 -18.67
CA LYS A 161 6.05 -11.91 -19.77
C LYS A 161 4.65 -11.27 -19.75
N TYR A 162 4.03 -11.14 -18.57
CA TYR A 162 2.71 -10.51 -18.47
C TYR A 162 2.76 -9.00 -18.64
N LEU A 163 3.86 -8.34 -18.27
CA LEU A 163 4.07 -6.93 -18.58
C LEU A 163 4.12 -6.67 -20.08
N GLU A 164 4.91 -7.45 -20.82
CA GLU A 164 4.96 -7.32 -22.30
C GLU A 164 3.59 -7.57 -22.92
N LYS A 165 2.89 -8.62 -22.48
CA LYS A 165 1.53 -8.89 -22.97
C LYS A 165 0.53 -7.76 -22.66
N GLY A 166 0.64 -7.15 -21.47
CA GLY A 166 -0.19 -6.00 -21.11
C GLY A 166 0.12 -4.76 -21.96
N LYS A 167 1.39 -4.55 -22.28
CA LYS A 167 1.83 -3.51 -23.20
C LYS A 167 1.24 -3.71 -24.61
N ASP A 168 1.27 -4.95 -25.13
CA ASP A 168 0.64 -5.28 -26.41
C ASP A 168 -0.86 -4.96 -26.40
N TRP A 169 -1.59 -5.31 -25.33
CA TRP A 169 -3.03 -4.97 -25.20
C TRP A 169 -3.29 -3.46 -25.20
N LEU A 170 -2.41 -2.65 -24.61
CA LEU A 170 -2.53 -1.20 -24.63
C LEU A 170 -2.33 -0.66 -26.05
N ILE A 171 -1.34 -1.18 -26.78
CA ILE A 171 -1.08 -0.82 -28.19
C ILE A 171 -2.26 -1.21 -29.07
N ASP A 172 -2.76 -2.44 -28.94
CA ASP A 172 -3.92 -2.95 -29.70
C ASP A 172 -5.19 -2.13 -29.44
N SER A 173 -5.30 -1.56 -28.24
CA SER A 173 -6.39 -0.66 -27.85
C SER A 173 -6.19 0.79 -28.35
N GLY A 174 -5.08 1.06 -29.03
CA GLY A 174 -4.76 2.33 -29.67
C GLY A 174 -4.05 3.35 -28.76
N ALA A 175 -3.48 2.92 -27.65
CA ALA A 175 -2.64 3.76 -26.82
C ALA A 175 -1.21 3.88 -27.43
N GLU A 176 -0.53 4.97 -27.11
CA GLU A 176 0.86 5.24 -27.48
C GLU A 176 1.77 4.94 -26.28
N ILE A 177 2.78 4.07 -26.47
CA ILE A 177 3.76 3.77 -25.43
C ILE A 177 4.91 4.77 -25.52
N VAL A 178 5.23 5.41 -24.38
CA VAL A 178 6.30 6.41 -24.27
C VAL A 178 7.27 5.99 -23.19
N GLU A 179 8.58 5.95 -23.52
CA GLU A 179 9.60 5.78 -22.49
C GLU A 179 9.74 7.07 -21.68
N ILE A 180 9.72 6.96 -20.35
CA ILE A 180 9.88 8.07 -19.40
C ILE A 180 11.00 7.77 -18.41
N SER A 181 11.41 8.77 -17.63
CA SER A 181 12.43 8.61 -16.59
C SER A 181 11.92 9.11 -15.24
N VAL A 182 12.17 8.31 -14.19
CA VAL A 182 11.88 8.61 -12.79
C VAL A 182 13.12 8.26 -11.94
N PRO A 183 14.22 8.99 -12.07
CA PRO A 183 15.56 8.57 -11.62
C PRO A 183 15.71 8.35 -10.11
N HIS A 184 14.85 8.96 -9.29
CA HIS A 184 14.91 8.82 -7.84
C HIS A 184 14.09 7.64 -7.29
N ILE A 185 13.40 6.88 -8.16
CA ILE A 185 12.54 5.75 -7.78
C ILE A 185 13.27 4.68 -6.94
N LYS A 186 14.55 4.46 -7.20
CA LYS A 186 15.43 3.54 -6.45
C LYS A 186 15.53 3.85 -4.96
N TYR A 187 15.19 5.06 -4.55
CA TYR A 187 15.19 5.49 -3.15
C TYR A 187 13.82 5.36 -2.47
N ALA A 188 12.78 4.92 -3.19
CA ALA A 188 11.41 4.90 -2.66
C ALA A 188 11.26 3.94 -1.48
N LEU A 189 11.82 2.72 -1.58
CA LEU A 189 11.77 1.74 -0.51
C LEU A 189 12.44 2.24 0.79
N PRO A 190 13.72 2.66 0.80
CA PRO A 190 14.33 3.21 2.00
C PRO A 190 13.63 4.47 2.51
N CYS A 191 13.13 5.33 1.63
CA CYS A 191 12.34 6.51 2.01
C CYS A 191 11.06 6.12 2.77
N TYR A 192 10.29 5.17 2.25
CA TYR A 192 9.09 4.63 2.89
C TYR A 192 9.40 4.05 4.28
N TYR A 193 10.46 3.23 4.41
CA TYR A 193 10.83 2.59 5.68
C TYR A 193 11.43 3.53 6.73
N ILE A 194 11.69 4.78 6.38
CA ILE A 194 12.01 5.84 7.33
C ILE A 194 10.74 6.60 7.72
N ILE A 195 9.95 7.07 6.74
CA ILE A 195 8.80 7.94 6.98
C ILE A 195 7.66 7.17 7.65
N ALA A 196 7.26 6.02 7.12
CA ALA A 196 6.10 5.29 7.63
C ALA A 196 6.31 4.79 9.08
N PRO A 197 7.46 4.18 9.47
CA PRO A 197 7.73 3.87 10.87
C PRO A 197 7.83 5.09 11.79
N ALA A 198 8.37 6.22 11.32
CA ALA A 198 8.42 7.46 12.08
C ALA A 198 7.01 7.94 12.46
N GLU A 199 6.11 8.00 11.47
CA GLU A 199 4.72 8.36 11.70
C GLU A 199 3.97 7.32 12.55
N ALA A 200 4.24 6.02 12.34
CA ALA A 200 3.67 4.94 13.15
C ALA A 200 4.03 5.08 14.63
N SER A 201 5.30 5.37 14.94
CA SER A 201 5.73 5.53 16.32
C SER A 201 4.96 6.63 17.05
N SER A 202 4.65 7.72 16.35
CA SER A 202 3.83 8.82 16.88
C SER A 202 2.35 8.46 16.95
N ASN A 203 1.79 7.88 15.88
CA ASN A 203 0.37 7.52 15.81
C ASN A 203 -0.02 6.44 16.84
N LEU A 204 0.84 5.46 17.06
CA LEU A 204 0.60 4.36 17.99
C LEU A 204 1.01 4.68 19.44
N ALA A 205 1.54 5.86 19.73
CA ALA A 205 1.86 6.31 21.09
C ALA A 205 0.61 6.34 22.00
N ARG A 206 -0.58 6.55 21.42
CA ARG A 206 -1.85 6.61 22.15
C ARG A 206 -2.36 5.27 22.68
N TYR A 207 -1.80 4.14 22.22
CA TYR A 207 -2.17 2.80 22.66
C TYR A 207 -1.31 2.40 23.87
N ASP A 208 -1.64 2.95 25.02
CA ASP A 208 -0.86 2.90 26.26
C ASP A 208 -1.64 2.28 27.44
N GLY A 209 -2.89 1.84 27.20
CA GLY A 209 -3.76 1.28 28.24
C GLY A 209 -4.51 2.31 29.09
N VAL A 210 -4.39 3.62 28.78
CA VAL A 210 -5.14 4.66 29.51
C VAL A 210 -6.50 4.88 28.89
N LYS A 211 -6.53 5.26 27.60
CA LYS A 211 -7.78 5.55 26.89
C LYS A 211 -8.15 4.47 25.88
N PHE A 212 -7.14 3.87 25.26
CA PHE A 212 -7.31 2.87 24.21
C PHE A 212 -6.57 1.58 24.57
N THR A 213 -7.07 0.46 24.02
CA THR A 213 -6.56 -0.91 24.17
C THR A 213 -6.82 -1.51 25.57
N HIS A 214 -6.40 -2.76 25.75
CA HIS A 214 -6.39 -3.40 27.06
C HIS A 214 -5.39 -2.71 27.99
N ARG A 215 -5.53 -2.97 29.27
CA ARG A 215 -4.62 -2.47 30.30
C ARG A 215 -4.07 -3.62 31.12
N VAL A 216 -2.76 -3.70 31.22
CA VAL A 216 -2.09 -4.66 32.10
C VAL A 216 -1.97 -4.06 33.49
N GLU A 217 -2.30 -4.84 34.53
CA GLU A 217 -2.08 -4.44 35.91
C GLU A 217 -0.59 -4.34 36.22
N ALA A 218 -0.21 -3.25 36.91
CA ALA A 218 1.18 -2.97 37.23
C ALA A 218 1.30 -2.14 38.52
N LYS A 219 2.49 -2.08 39.09
CA LYS A 219 2.76 -1.37 40.35
C LYS A 219 2.73 0.15 40.22
N ASN A 220 2.99 0.67 39.04
CA ASN A 220 3.01 2.10 38.73
C ASN A 220 2.67 2.33 37.25
N ILE A 221 2.47 3.60 36.87
CA ILE A 221 2.02 3.99 35.54
C ILE A 221 3.06 3.65 34.45
N VAL A 222 4.34 3.77 34.73
CA VAL A 222 5.43 3.47 33.76
C VAL A 222 5.42 1.98 33.43
N GLU A 223 5.42 1.14 34.48
CA GLU A 223 5.33 -0.31 34.31
C GLU A 223 4.05 -0.74 33.60
N MET A 224 2.92 -0.06 33.83
CA MET A 224 1.68 -0.31 33.14
C MET A 224 1.79 -0.01 31.64
N TYR A 225 2.40 1.12 31.26
CA TYR A 225 2.65 1.46 29.84
C TYR A 225 3.55 0.41 29.18
N GLU A 226 4.67 0.08 29.79
CA GLU A 226 5.64 -0.88 29.27
C GLU A 226 5.00 -2.25 29.04
N LYS A 227 4.34 -2.80 30.03
CA LYS A 227 3.68 -4.12 29.95
C LYS A 227 2.54 -4.14 28.94
N THR A 228 1.66 -3.15 28.99
CA THR A 228 0.52 -3.06 28.07
C THR A 228 0.98 -3.03 26.62
N ARG A 229 1.99 -2.23 26.30
CA ARG A 229 2.54 -2.14 24.95
C ARG A 229 3.33 -3.39 24.54
N ALA A 230 4.06 -3.98 25.49
CA ALA A 230 4.80 -5.22 25.25
C ALA A 230 3.88 -6.42 24.95
N GLU A 231 2.75 -6.52 25.62
CA GLU A 231 1.76 -7.59 25.39
C GLU A 231 0.85 -7.30 24.21
N GLY A 232 0.44 -6.03 24.04
CA GLY A 232 -0.59 -5.64 23.08
C GLY A 232 -0.12 -5.53 21.64
N PHE A 233 1.16 -5.29 21.38
CA PHE A 233 1.68 -5.18 20.02
C PHE A 233 2.40 -6.45 19.57
N GLY A 234 2.13 -6.87 18.34
CA GLY A 234 2.88 -7.93 17.67
C GLY A 234 4.31 -7.51 17.31
N ASN A 235 5.13 -8.49 16.91
CA ASN A 235 6.57 -8.27 16.70
C ASN A 235 6.89 -7.29 15.58
N GLU A 236 6.15 -7.32 14.47
CA GLU A 236 6.39 -6.40 13.35
C GLU A 236 6.02 -4.95 13.73
N VAL A 237 4.92 -4.77 14.44
CA VAL A 237 4.51 -3.43 14.93
C VAL A 237 5.55 -2.88 15.91
N LYS A 238 6.03 -3.69 16.85
CA LYS A 238 7.11 -3.30 17.77
C LYS A 238 8.37 -2.88 17.03
N ARG A 239 8.78 -3.66 16.02
CA ARG A 239 9.94 -3.36 15.18
C ARG A 239 9.80 -1.99 14.52
N ARG A 240 8.68 -1.70 13.89
CA ARG A 240 8.45 -0.40 13.23
C ARG A 240 8.35 0.76 14.21
N ILE A 241 7.74 0.57 15.37
CA ILE A 241 7.74 1.59 16.44
C ILE A 241 9.16 1.90 16.88
N MET A 242 10.02 0.88 17.07
CA MET A 242 11.41 1.07 17.47
C MET A 242 12.22 1.81 16.40
N ILE A 243 12.09 1.42 15.13
CA ILE A 243 12.72 2.12 14.00
C ILE A 243 12.26 3.57 13.96
N GLY A 244 10.95 3.83 14.04
CA GLY A 244 10.39 5.17 14.02
C GLY A 244 10.88 6.04 15.17
N THR A 245 10.91 5.50 16.37
CA THR A 245 11.46 6.19 17.56
C THR A 245 12.93 6.53 17.39
N TYR A 246 13.72 5.62 16.84
CA TYR A 246 15.13 5.85 16.55
C TYR A 246 15.34 6.99 15.55
N VAL A 247 14.66 6.95 14.40
CA VAL A 247 14.84 7.98 13.35
C VAL A 247 14.31 9.36 13.75
N LEU A 248 13.41 9.44 14.73
CA LEU A 248 12.91 10.70 15.29
C LEU A 248 13.71 11.19 16.48
N SER A 249 14.69 10.42 16.98
CA SER A 249 15.47 10.81 18.15
C SER A 249 16.48 11.91 17.85
N SER A 250 16.92 12.60 18.91
CA SER A 250 17.90 13.67 18.81
C SER A 250 19.21 13.21 18.15
N GLY A 251 19.69 13.99 17.18
CA GLY A 251 20.89 13.67 16.40
C GLY A 251 20.62 12.82 15.15
N TYR A 252 19.48 12.12 15.06
CA TYR A 252 19.12 11.29 13.90
C TYR A 252 17.98 11.89 13.05
N TYR A 253 17.17 12.76 13.63
CA TYR A 253 16.04 13.40 12.95
C TYR A 253 16.43 14.07 11.62
N ASP A 254 17.47 14.91 11.64
CA ASP A 254 17.92 15.60 10.43
C ASP A 254 18.59 14.64 9.43
N ALA A 255 19.36 13.67 9.95
CA ALA A 255 20.12 12.74 9.13
C ALA A 255 19.22 11.72 8.39
N TYR A 256 18.10 11.32 9.00
CA TYR A 256 17.20 10.31 8.45
C TYR A 256 15.86 10.89 8.05
N TYR A 257 15.06 11.41 8.99
CA TYR A 257 13.69 11.81 8.70
C TYR A 257 13.60 12.99 7.73
N LEU A 258 14.29 14.10 7.99
CA LEU A 258 14.30 15.24 7.08
C LEU A 258 14.93 14.91 5.72
N LYS A 259 15.96 14.04 5.71
CA LYS A 259 16.54 13.57 4.46
C LYS A 259 15.54 12.73 3.65
N ALA A 260 14.79 11.84 4.30
CA ALA A 260 13.76 11.05 3.65
C ALA A 260 12.62 11.92 3.09
N GLN A 261 12.20 12.96 3.82
CA GLN A 261 11.22 13.93 3.31
C GLN A 261 11.71 14.67 2.06
N LYS A 262 12.99 15.07 2.02
CA LYS A 262 13.58 15.68 0.82
C LYS A 262 13.62 14.70 -0.35
N VAL A 263 13.98 13.43 -0.10
CA VAL A 263 13.98 12.38 -1.14
C VAL A 263 12.56 12.12 -1.64
N ARG A 264 11.55 12.09 -0.75
CA ARG A 264 10.14 11.99 -1.14
C ARG A 264 9.73 13.12 -2.10
N ALA A 265 10.10 14.36 -1.78
CA ALA A 265 9.82 15.49 -2.65
C ALA A 265 10.50 15.37 -4.03
N MET A 266 11.73 14.81 -4.10
CA MET A 266 12.40 14.53 -5.38
C MET A 266 11.66 13.47 -6.18
N ILE A 267 11.23 12.37 -5.56
CA ILE A 267 10.43 11.32 -6.21
C ILE A 267 9.11 11.91 -6.72
N SER A 268 8.41 12.68 -5.89
CA SER A 268 7.15 13.37 -6.30
C SER A 268 7.36 14.26 -7.51
N ASN A 269 8.50 14.96 -7.57
CA ASN A 269 8.82 15.83 -8.71
C ASN A 269 9.09 15.03 -9.98
N ASP A 270 9.81 13.89 -9.90
CA ASP A 270 10.02 13.00 -11.05
C ASP A 270 8.67 12.57 -11.67
N PHE A 271 7.69 12.18 -10.85
CA PHE A 271 6.36 11.82 -11.34
C PHE A 271 5.60 13.01 -11.92
N LYS A 272 5.70 14.21 -11.32
CA LYS A 272 5.10 15.44 -11.89
C LYS A 272 5.65 15.73 -13.28
N GLU A 273 6.97 15.62 -13.47
CA GLU A 273 7.61 15.79 -14.77
C GLU A 273 7.23 14.70 -15.78
N ALA A 274 7.09 13.45 -15.32
CA ALA A 274 6.62 12.35 -16.15
C ALA A 274 5.18 12.60 -16.64
N PHE A 275 4.28 13.04 -15.77
CA PHE A 275 2.88 13.33 -16.12
C PHE A 275 2.69 14.59 -16.99
N ASN A 276 3.72 15.40 -17.21
CA ASN A 276 3.71 16.42 -18.27
C ASN A 276 3.84 15.79 -19.68
N GLN A 277 4.27 14.53 -19.78
CA GLN A 277 4.56 13.85 -21.05
C GLN A 277 3.55 12.73 -21.36
N VAL A 278 2.92 12.16 -20.33
CA VAL A 278 2.05 10.98 -20.44
C VAL A 278 0.77 11.13 -19.62
N ASP A 279 -0.26 10.39 -20.01
CA ASP A 279 -1.58 10.41 -19.34
C ASP A 279 -1.67 9.36 -18.21
N ALA A 280 -0.91 8.28 -18.31
CA ALA A 280 -0.82 7.24 -17.29
C ALA A 280 0.57 6.58 -17.31
N ILE A 281 0.92 5.88 -16.23
CA ILE A 281 2.17 5.13 -16.12
C ILE A 281 1.81 3.65 -15.94
N TYR A 282 2.49 2.77 -16.67
CA TYR A 282 2.32 1.33 -16.63
C TYR A 282 3.56 0.65 -16.05
N GLY A 283 3.35 -0.33 -15.18
CA GLY A 283 4.42 -1.09 -14.57
C GLY A 283 3.94 -2.24 -13.70
N PRO A 284 4.85 -3.07 -13.16
CA PRO A 284 4.51 -4.19 -12.31
C PRO A 284 4.07 -3.72 -10.91
N SER A 285 3.10 -4.43 -10.32
CA SER A 285 2.68 -4.18 -8.94
C SER A 285 3.59 -4.90 -7.93
N THR A 286 4.11 -6.08 -8.33
CA THR A 286 4.92 -6.96 -7.48
C THR A 286 6.03 -7.62 -8.31
N PRO A 287 7.18 -7.97 -7.70
CA PRO A 287 8.29 -8.61 -8.43
C PRO A 287 8.03 -10.09 -8.73
N SER A 288 7.09 -10.72 -8.04
CA SER A 288 6.76 -12.14 -8.18
C SER A 288 5.26 -12.37 -8.05
N THR A 289 4.82 -13.58 -8.40
CA THR A 289 3.49 -14.09 -8.03
C THR A 289 3.42 -14.41 -6.54
N ALA A 290 2.21 -14.70 -6.02
CA ALA A 290 2.02 -15.07 -4.63
C ALA A 290 2.90 -16.26 -4.23
N PHE A 291 3.66 -16.14 -3.16
CA PHE A 291 4.56 -17.17 -2.62
C PHE A 291 3.85 -18.06 -1.60
N GLU A 292 4.46 -19.19 -1.21
CA GLU A 292 3.89 -20.12 -0.25
C GLU A 292 3.79 -19.50 1.15
N VAL A 293 2.78 -19.89 1.91
CA VAL A 293 2.63 -19.48 3.31
C VAL A 293 3.85 -19.93 4.12
N GLY A 294 4.48 -19.03 4.82
CA GLY A 294 5.68 -19.26 5.64
C GLY A 294 7.01 -19.13 4.92
N ASP A 295 7.03 -18.98 3.60
CA ASP A 295 8.26 -19.02 2.78
C ASP A 295 9.19 -17.82 3.05
N LYS A 296 8.62 -16.64 3.35
CA LYS A 296 9.39 -15.39 3.57
C LYS A 296 9.22 -14.78 4.97
N SER A 297 8.62 -15.52 5.88
CA SER A 297 8.26 -14.99 7.21
C SER A 297 9.47 -14.67 8.10
N GLU A 298 10.63 -15.26 7.83
CA GLU A 298 11.85 -15.10 8.64
C GLU A 298 12.78 -13.98 8.14
N ASP A 299 12.61 -13.51 6.89
CA ASP A 299 13.41 -12.41 6.34
C ASP A 299 12.55 -11.15 6.10
N PRO A 300 12.63 -10.14 7.00
CA PRO A 300 11.90 -8.89 6.84
C PRO A 300 12.28 -8.13 5.56
N LEU A 301 13.53 -8.21 5.10
CA LEU A 301 13.98 -7.50 3.90
C LEU A 301 13.36 -8.13 2.64
N GLU A 302 13.36 -9.46 2.55
CA GLU A 302 12.67 -10.17 1.46
C GLU A 302 11.17 -9.85 1.45
N MET A 303 10.54 -9.79 2.62
CA MET A 303 9.14 -9.42 2.74
C MET A 303 8.91 -7.98 2.26
N TYR A 304 9.79 -7.06 2.58
CA TYR A 304 9.69 -5.65 2.18
C TYR A 304 9.86 -5.46 0.66
N LEU A 305 10.70 -6.25 0.03
CA LEU A 305 10.92 -6.21 -1.43
C LEU A 305 9.75 -6.76 -2.26
N ASN A 306 8.74 -7.37 -1.64
CA ASN A 306 7.57 -7.92 -2.36
C ASN A 306 6.55 -6.88 -2.85
N CYS A 307 6.81 -5.59 -2.69
CA CYS A 307 5.95 -4.54 -3.21
C CYS A 307 6.78 -3.52 -4.00
N LEU A 308 6.44 -3.30 -5.26
CA LEU A 308 7.06 -2.28 -6.11
C LEU A 308 6.31 -0.94 -6.05
N LEU A 309 5.21 -0.88 -5.30
CA LEU A 309 4.29 0.25 -5.30
C LEU A 309 4.66 1.38 -4.33
N TYR A 310 5.70 1.23 -3.53
CA TYR A 310 6.22 2.28 -2.64
C TYR A 310 6.57 3.58 -3.38
N THR A 311 6.87 3.45 -4.67
CA THR A 311 7.24 4.56 -5.54
C THR A 311 6.10 5.54 -5.75
N SER A 312 4.91 5.04 -6.09
CA SER A 312 3.72 5.86 -6.29
C SER A 312 3.23 6.49 -4.99
N ASP A 313 3.42 5.83 -3.85
CA ASP A 313 3.05 6.35 -2.54
C ASP A 313 3.95 7.51 -2.11
N ALA A 314 5.25 7.44 -2.45
CA ALA A 314 6.18 8.55 -2.23
C ALA A 314 5.84 9.76 -3.11
N ALA A 315 5.19 9.56 -4.25
CA ALA A 315 4.75 10.63 -5.16
C ALA A 315 3.45 11.33 -4.70
N ASP A 316 2.63 10.68 -3.86
CA ASP A 316 1.43 11.28 -3.27
C ASP A 316 1.84 12.35 -2.23
N ASP A 317 2.13 13.56 -2.71
CA ASP A 317 2.39 14.71 -1.86
C ASP A 317 1.06 15.27 -1.34
N PRO A 318 0.87 15.36 -0.02
CA PRO A 318 -0.37 15.87 0.58
C PRO A 318 -0.54 17.39 0.49
N THR A 319 0.40 18.15 -0.10
CA THR A 319 0.34 19.61 -0.22
C THR A 319 -0.56 20.15 -1.34
#